data_543d9f77fda0552fe467d9ac0ef06181
#
_entry.id   543d9f77fda0552fe467d9ac0ef06181
#
_cell.length_a   1.000
_cell.length_b   1.000
_cell.length_c   1.000
_cell.angle_alpha   90.00
_cell.angle_beta   90.00
_cell.angle_gamma   90.00
#
_symmetry.space_group_name_H-M   'P 1'
#
loop_
_entity.id
_entity.type
_entity.pdbx_description
1 polymer ?
#
loop_
_entity_poly.entity_id
_entity_poly.type
_entity_poly.pdbx_seq_one_letter_code
_entity_poly.pdbx_strand_id
1 'polypeptide(L)'
;MNGGMEIPHNQVRLEESVLHADRAETEFVKAMTHELRTPLNVVIGLCQFLKRDRKTPLQPMQLDAVDRMERNARSLLLTVNHLIGCLRSGHFE
;
A
#
# COMPACT_ATOMS: atom_id res chain seq x y z
N MET A 1 -27.56 -35.45 19.75
CA MET A 1 -26.29 -34.77 19.67
C MET A 1 -25.69 -34.96 18.30
N ASN A 2 -25.16 -33.92 17.77
CA ASN A 2 -24.44 -34.04 16.52
C ASN A 2 -23.29 -34.97 16.68
N GLY A 3 -23.18 -35.92 15.83
CA GLY A 3 -21.96 -36.66 15.73
C GLY A 3 -20.84 -35.70 15.47
N GLY A 4 -19.68 -35.87 16.06
CA GLY A 4 -18.55 -35.03 15.80
C GLY A 4 -18.09 -35.06 14.36
N MET A 5 -18.73 -35.89 13.55
CA MET A 5 -18.40 -36.05 12.14
C MET A 5 -19.03 -35.01 11.25
N GLU A 6 -20.09 -34.37 11.71
CA GLU A 6 -20.76 -33.36 10.94
C GLU A 6 -20.25 -31.97 11.30
N ILE A 7 -19.99 -31.18 10.28
CA ILE A 7 -19.66 -29.77 10.49
C ILE A 7 -20.96 -29.05 10.80
N PRO A 8 -21.11 -28.43 11.98
CA PRO A 8 -22.32 -27.68 12.30
C PRO A 8 -22.52 -26.52 11.32
N HIS A 9 -23.76 -26.18 11.07
CA HIS A 9 -24.08 -25.03 10.23
C HIS A 9 -23.40 -23.75 10.73
N ASN A 10 -23.30 -23.59 12.03
CA ASN A 10 -22.64 -22.43 12.63
C ASN A 10 -21.18 -22.33 12.21
N GLN A 11 -20.51 -23.46 12.17
CA GLN A 11 -19.10 -23.50 11.82
C GLN A 11 -18.89 -23.19 10.34
N VAL A 12 -19.76 -23.70 9.49
CA VAL A 12 -19.70 -23.39 8.05
C VAL A 12 -19.90 -21.90 7.82
N ARG A 13 -20.88 -21.31 8.51
CA ARG A 13 -21.12 -19.87 8.39
C ARG A 13 -19.96 -19.03 8.88
N LEU A 14 -19.30 -19.47 9.94
CA LEU A 14 -18.12 -18.76 10.44
C LEU A 14 -16.99 -18.81 9.43
N GLU A 15 -16.77 -19.94 8.80
CA GLU A 15 -15.75 -20.06 7.77
C GLU A 15 -16.06 -19.15 6.59
N GLU A 16 -17.30 -19.10 6.14
CA GLU A 16 -17.70 -18.21 5.07
C GLU A 16 -17.54 -16.76 5.46
N SER A 17 -17.91 -16.41 6.69
CA SER A 17 -17.76 -15.03 7.19
C SER A 17 -16.30 -14.61 7.25
N VAL A 18 -15.42 -15.52 7.67
CA VAL A 18 -13.99 -15.25 7.71
C VAL A 18 -13.46 -15.03 6.29
N LEU A 19 -13.86 -15.85 5.34
CA LEU A 19 -13.45 -15.69 3.95
C LEU A 19 -13.92 -14.36 3.37
N HIS A 20 -15.16 -13.96 3.66
CA HIS A 20 -15.68 -12.69 3.21
C HIS A 20 -14.94 -11.51 3.86
N ALA A 21 -14.64 -11.63 5.15
CA ALA A 21 -13.88 -10.60 5.85
C ALA A 21 -12.49 -10.46 5.25
N ASP A 22 -11.82 -11.57 4.97
CA ASP A 22 -10.49 -11.56 4.35
C ASP A 22 -10.54 -10.90 2.98
N ARG A 23 -11.55 -11.20 2.18
CA ARG A 23 -11.72 -10.58 0.86
C ARG A 23 -11.97 -9.08 0.98
N ALA A 24 -12.84 -8.68 1.89
CA ALA A 24 -13.15 -7.27 2.12
C ALA A 24 -11.90 -6.53 2.58
N GLU A 25 -11.14 -7.11 3.50
CA GLU A 25 -9.91 -6.54 3.98
C GLU A 25 -8.88 -6.42 2.86
N THR A 26 -8.73 -7.46 2.05
CA THR A 26 -7.82 -7.46 0.91
C THR A 26 -8.20 -6.38 -0.10
N GLU A 27 -9.48 -6.26 -0.43
CA GLU A 27 -9.95 -5.24 -1.37
C GLU A 27 -9.76 -3.83 -0.80
N PHE A 28 -9.96 -3.67 0.51
CA PHE A 28 -9.73 -2.39 1.16
C PHE A 28 -8.26 -1.98 1.08
N VAL A 29 -7.35 -2.88 1.43
CA VAL A 29 -5.91 -2.64 1.36
C VAL A 29 -5.49 -2.33 -0.07
N LYS A 30 -6.01 -3.09 -1.03
CA LYS A 30 -5.74 -2.88 -2.45
C LYS A 30 -6.17 -1.48 -2.89
N ALA A 31 -7.37 -1.05 -2.53
CA ALA A 31 -7.86 0.27 -2.86
C ALA A 31 -7.00 1.35 -2.22
N MET A 32 -6.64 1.18 -0.95
CA MET A 32 -5.80 2.13 -0.23
C MET A 32 -4.43 2.27 -0.87
N THR A 33 -3.81 1.14 -1.26
CA THR A 33 -2.49 1.17 -1.89
C THR A 33 -2.53 1.86 -3.25
N HIS A 34 -3.60 1.64 -4.02
CA HIS A 34 -3.76 2.33 -5.30
C HIS A 34 -3.94 3.82 -5.09
N GLU A 35 -4.71 4.23 -4.08
CA GLU A 35 -4.93 5.65 -3.79
C GLU A 35 -3.67 6.34 -3.27
N LEU A 36 -2.79 5.61 -2.60
CA LEU A 36 -1.52 6.16 -2.11
C LEU A 36 -0.51 6.39 -3.23
N ARG A 37 -0.60 5.62 -4.29
CA ARG A 37 0.34 5.71 -5.41
C ARG A 37 0.31 7.08 -6.07
N THR A 38 -0.87 7.64 -6.27
CA THR A 38 -1.02 8.93 -6.95
C THR A 38 -0.35 10.08 -6.18
N PRO A 39 -0.66 10.30 -4.87
CA PRO A 39 0.00 11.37 -4.14
C PRO A 39 1.51 11.17 -3.98
N LEU A 40 1.96 9.92 -3.86
CA LEU A 40 3.39 9.65 -3.78
C LEU A 40 4.11 10.04 -5.06
N ASN A 41 3.51 9.73 -6.21
CA ASN A 41 4.08 10.14 -7.50
C ASN A 41 4.11 11.65 -7.65
N VAL A 42 3.09 12.34 -7.15
CA VAL A 42 3.06 13.80 -7.15
C VAL A 42 4.19 14.37 -6.29
N VAL A 43 4.39 13.84 -5.09
CA VAL A 43 5.45 14.29 -4.19
C VAL A 43 6.82 14.10 -4.84
N ILE A 44 7.05 12.92 -5.41
CA ILE A 44 8.31 12.63 -6.10
C ILE A 44 8.54 13.59 -7.26
N GLY A 45 7.49 13.83 -8.06
CA GLY A 45 7.57 14.76 -9.18
C GLY A 45 7.89 16.17 -8.76
N LEU A 46 7.28 16.64 -7.68
CA LEU A 46 7.54 17.97 -7.14
C LEU A 46 8.97 18.08 -6.58
N CYS A 47 9.46 17.05 -5.93
CA CYS A 47 10.85 17.02 -5.46
C CYS A 47 11.82 17.15 -6.63
N GLN A 48 11.57 16.41 -7.71
CA GLN A 48 12.39 16.47 -8.91
C GLN A 48 12.33 17.86 -9.55
N PHE A 49 11.13 18.44 -9.61
CA PHE A 49 10.94 19.78 -10.15
C PHE A 49 11.78 20.79 -9.38
N LEU A 50 11.70 20.76 -8.05
CA LEU A 50 12.46 21.69 -7.22
C LEU A 50 13.97 21.54 -7.38
N LYS A 51 14.44 20.30 -7.53
CA LYS A 51 15.87 20.02 -7.68
C LYS A 51 16.41 20.44 -9.05
N ARG A 52 15.56 20.48 -10.07
CA ARG A 52 15.96 20.82 -11.44
C ARG A 52 15.81 22.29 -11.78
N ASP A 53 15.20 23.06 -10.90
CA ASP A 53 14.98 24.49 -11.13
C ASP A 53 16.31 25.23 -11.10
N ARG A 54 16.70 25.77 -12.26
CA ARG A 54 17.95 26.51 -12.39
C ARG A 54 17.78 28.00 -12.13
N LYS A 55 16.56 28.49 -12.19
CA LYS A 55 16.27 29.92 -11.97
C LYS A 55 16.31 30.24 -10.47
N THR A 56 15.78 29.35 -9.66
CA THR A 56 15.75 29.50 -8.21
C THR A 56 16.28 28.22 -7.58
N PRO A 57 17.61 28.03 -7.61
CA PRO A 57 18.16 26.79 -7.06
C PRO A 57 17.98 26.74 -5.56
N LEU A 58 17.82 25.51 -5.05
CA LEU A 58 17.66 25.28 -3.62
C LEU A 58 18.96 25.55 -2.87
N GLN A 59 18.83 26.10 -1.67
CA GLN A 59 19.94 26.20 -0.75
C GLN A 59 20.39 24.79 -0.35
N PRO A 60 21.67 24.62 0.05
CA PRO A 60 22.17 23.28 0.40
C PRO A 60 21.33 22.55 1.44
N MET A 61 20.84 23.24 2.48
CA MET A 61 19.97 22.64 3.48
C MET A 61 18.64 22.21 2.90
N GLN A 62 18.09 23.05 2.01
CA GLN A 62 16.82 22.75 1.34
C GLN A 62 16.98 21.57 0.40
N LEU A 63 18.08 21.51 -0.32
CA LEU A 63 18.37 20.40 -1.23
C LEU A 63 18.44 19.08 -0.46
N ASP A 64 19.13 19.10 0.69
CA ASP A 64 19.20 17.91 1.55
C ASP A 64 17.81 17.47 2.01
N ALA A 65 16.99 18.42 2.42
CA ALA A 65 15.63 18.13 2.86
C ALA A 65 14.80 17.54 1.73
N VAL A 66 14.87 18.12 0.53
CA VAL A 66 14.12 17.62 -0.64
C VAL A 66 14.60 16.24 -1.03
N ASP A 67 15.90 15.98 -0.98
CA ASP A 67 16.45 14.65 -1.26
C ASP A 67 15.93 13.61 -0.26
N ARG A 68 15.83 13.97 1.00
CA ARG A 68 15.29 13.08 2.01
C ARG A 68 13.81 12.80 1.78
N MET A 69 13.05 13.83 1.42
CA MET A 69 11.64 13.68 1.10
C MET A 69 11.45 12.75 -0.11
N GLU A 70 12.23 12.97 -1.14
CA GLU A 70 12.14 12.14 -2.35
C GLU A 70 12.48 10.69 -2.05
N ARG A 71 13.56 10.43 -1.31
CA ARG A 71 13.95 9.08 -0.94
C ARG A 71 12.89 8.36 -0.11
N ASN A 72 12.30 9.08 0.84
CA ASN A 72 11.24 8.51 1.68
C ASN A 72 9.98 8.22 0.87
N ALA A 73 9.60 9.13 -0.03
CA ALA A 73 8.46 8.92 -0.89
C ALA A 73 8.67 7.73 -1.82
N ARG A 74 9.87 7.59 -2.40
CA ARG A 74 10.21 6.44 -3.24
C ARG A 74 10.20 5.13 -2.47
N SER A 75 10.73 5.15 -1.26
CA SER A 75 10.74 3.99 -0.38
C SER A 75 9.30 3.53 -0.08
N LEU A 76 8.42 4.47 0.24
CA LEU A 76 7.02 4.15 0.49
C LEU A 76 6.33 3.64 -0.78
N LEU A 77 6.65 4.23 -1.93
CA LEU A 77 6.09 3.76 -3.21
C LEU A 77 6.50 2.32 -3.51
N LEU A 78 7.75 1.95 -3.21
CA LEU A 78 8.21 0.58 -3.36
C LEU A 78 7.41 -0.36 -2.46
N THR A 79 7.15 0.05 -1.22
CA THR A 79 6.34 -0.73 -0.28
C THR A 79 4.92 -0.90 -0.81
N VAL A 80 4.31 0.18 -1.30
CA VAL A 80 2.97 0.14 -1.89
C VAL A 80 2.94 -0.81 -3.09
N ASN A 81 3.92 -0.72 -3.97
CA ASN A 81 4.00 -1.60 -5.14
C ASN A 81 4.19 -3.05 -4.74
N HIS A 82 4.97 -3.30 -3.70
CA HIS A 82 5.18 -4.64 -3.18
C HIS A 82 3.87 -5.22 -2.63
N LEU A 83 3.12 -4.42 -1.87
CA LEU A 83 1.82 -4.84 -1.34
C LEU A 83 0.85 -5.19 -2.45
N ILE A 84 0.79 -4.35 -3.49
CA ILE A 84 -0.07 -4.61 -4.64
C ILE A 84 0.33 -5.91 -5.33
N GLY A 85 1.63 -6.16 -5.48
CA GLY A 85 2.14 -7.39 -6.05
C GLY A 85 1.75 -8.61 -5.23
N CYS A 86 1.85 -8.52 -3.89
CA CYS A 86 1.45 -9.58 -2.99
C CYS A 86 -0.03 -9.87 -3.10
N LEU A 87 -0.86 -8.84 -3.19
CA LEU A 87 -2.30 -8.99 -3.35
C LEU A 87 -2.65 -9.70 -4.65
N ARG A 88 -1.96 -9.34 -5.73
CA ARG A 88 -2.19 -9.95 -7.04
C ARG A 88 -1.80 -11.42 -7.08
N SER A 89 -0.70 -11.76 -6.42
CA SER A 89 -0.21 -13.13 -6.39
C SER A 89 -0.94 -14.00 -5.38
N GLY A 90 -1.75 -13.39 -4.52
CA GLY A 90 -2.45 -14.10 -3.46
C GLY A 90 -1.56 -14.50 -2.30
N HIS A 91 -0.32 -14.03 -2.28
CA HIS A 91 0.60 -14.30 -1.19
C HIS A 91 0.68 -13.10 -0.26
N PHE A 92 0.16 -13.29 0.93
CA PHE A 92 0.20 -12.28 1.97
C PHE A 92 1.02 -12.86 3.11
N GLU A 93 2.19 -12.35 3.28
CA GLU A 93 3.00 -12.71 4.44
C GLU A 93 3.38 -11.51 5.25
#